data_3ee7233d917440e87f5b19de353f8f52
#
_entry.id   3ee7233d917440e87f5b19de353f8f52
#
_cell.length_a   1.000
_cell.length_b   1.000
_cell.length_c   1.000
_cell.angle_alpha   90.00
_cell.angle_beta   90.00
_cell.angle_gamma   90.00
#
_symmetry.space_group_name_H-M   'P 1'
#
loop_
_entity.id
_entity.type
_entity.pdbx_description
1 polymer ?
#
loop_
_entity_poly.entity_id
_entity_poly.type
_entity_poly.pdbx_seq_one_letter_code
_entity_poly.pdbx_strand_id
1 'polypeptide(L)'
;MKLESLPETVQAIIAQAGGLGLRGAFVYIGAQNFTYRCAEPVGEYRSSRPSRLVSEEGQGFVEYEVGLQCRVNGKPGHAWTLIIAYEPTDVYTVWLVEAHKQRQPGSMVLACHRDVYCDTLQGVIEAAYDEAIRTHNHGFIPL
;
A
#
# COMPACT_ATOMS: atom_id res chain seq x y z
N MET A 1 1.81 -16.66 -10.83
CA MET A 1 2.78 -16.63 -9.70
C MET A 1 2.30 -17.57 -8.63
N LYS A 2 3.15 -18.50 -8.22
CA LYS A 2 2.80 -19.40 -7.12
C LYS A 2 3.12 -18.72 -5.79
N LEU A 3 2.15 -18.71 -4.88
CA LEU A 3 2.35 -18.12 -3.54
C LEU A 3 3.56 -18.72 -2.82
N GLU A 4 3.80 -20.00 -3.00
CA GLU A 4 4.90 -20.73 -2.38
C GLU A 4 6.30 -20.24 -2.80
N SER A 5 6.39 -19.56 -3.94
CA SER A 5 7.66 -19.03 -4.43
C SER A 5 7.98 -17.63 -3.90
N LEU A 6 7.05 -17.02 -3.18
CA LEU A 6 7.25 -15.69 -2.61
C LEU A 6 8.05 -15.77 -1.31
N PRO A 7 8.78 -14.71 -0.94
CA PRO A 7 9.41 -14.63 0.37
C PRO A 7 8.39 -14.84 1.51
N GLU A 8 8.82 -15.43 2.60
CA GLU A 8 7.93 -15.73 3.74
C GLU A 8 7.23 -14.48 4.28
N THR A 9 7.93 -13.36 4.36
CA THR A 9 7.33 -12.10 4.83
C THR A 9 6.19 -11.67 3.91
N VAL A 10 6.36 -11.80 2.61
CA VAL A 10 5.32 -11.45 1.63
C VAL A 10 4.14 -12.41 1.73
N GLN A 11 4.39 -13.70 1.89
CA GLN A 11 3.34 -14.69 2.12
C GLN A 11 2.54 -14.37 3.38
N ALA A 12 3.24 -13.98 4.46
CA ALA A 12 2.60 -13.59 5.72
C ALA A 12 1.71 -12.36 5.53
N ILE A 13 2.16 -11.35 4.81
CA ILE A 13 1.35 -10.16 4.52
C ILE A 13 0.05 -10.56 3.80
N ILE A 14 0.15 -11.39 2.78
CA ILE A 14 -1.02 -11.83 2.03
C ILE A 14 -1.99 -12.60 2.93
N ALA A 15 -1.48 -13.53 3.72
CA ALA A 15 -2.33 -14.32 4.64
C ALA A 15 -3.02 -13.44 5.68
N GLN A 16 -2.29 -12.50 6.26
CA GLN A 16 -2.80 -11.60 7.29
C GLN A 16 -3.78 -10.57 6.75
N ALA A 17 -3.71 -10.24 5.47
CA ALA A 17 -4.68 -9.40 4.79
C ALA A 17 -5.96 -10.15 4.41
N GLY A 18 -6.06 -11.43 4.75
CA GLY A 18 -7.23 -12.27 4.44
C GLY A 18 -7.06 -13.13 3.20
N GLY A 19 -5.85 -13.24 2.67
CA GLY A 19 -5.56 -14.02 1.47
C GLY A 19 -6.04 -13.34 0.20
N LEU A 20 -6.04 -14.08 -0.89
CA LEU A 20 -6.48 -13.61 -2.21
C LEU A 20 -7.93 -14.04 -2.52
N GLY A 21 -8.61 -14.62 -1.56
CA GLY A 21 -10.00 -15.08 -1.71
C GLY A 21 -11.03 -13.98 -1.53
N LEU A 22 -12.29 -14.34 -1.74
CA LEU A 22 -13.42 -13.40 -1.82
C LEU A 22 -13.67 -12.57 -0.55
N ARG A 23 -13.19 -13.02 0.59
CA ARG A 23 -13.38 -12.31 1.88
C ARG A 23 -12.16 -11.52 2.31
N GLY A 24 -11.11 -11.52 1.50
CA GLY A 24 -9.88 -10.82 1.84
C GLY A 24 -9.94 -9.33 1.52
N ALA A 25 -9.07 -8.56 2.15
CA ALA A 25 -8.96 -7.13 1.92
C ALA A 25 -8.61 -6.81 0.46
N PHE A 26 -7.77 -7.62 -0.16
CA PHE A 26 -7.34 -7.36 -1.54
C PHE A 26 -8.48 -7.43 -2.54
N VAL A 27 -9.39 -8.36 -2.37
CA VAL A 27 -10.60 -8.43 -3.22
C VAL A 27 -11.51 -7.24 -2.93
N TYR A 28 -11.68 -6.91 -1.66
CA TYR A 28 -12.51 -5.79 -1.24
C TYR A 28 -12.11 -4.46 -1.91
N ILE A 29 -10.80 -4.18 -1.99
CA ILE A 29 -10.29 -2.94 -2.57
C ILE A 29 -10.03 -3.01 -4.07
N GLY A 30 -10.28 -4.15 -4.69
CA GLY A 30 -10.00 -4.35 -6.12
C GLY A 30 -8.52 -4.35 -6.46
N ALA A 31 -7.72 -4.99 -5.62
CA ALA A 31 -6.27 -5.02 -5.79
C ALA A 31 -5.83 -5.79 -7.02
N GLN A 32 -4.86 -5.25 -7.74
CA GLN A 32 -4.26 -5.86 -8.92
C GLN A 32 -2.82 -5.36 -9.09
N ASN A 33 -2.07 -5.99 -9.96
CA ASN A 33 -0.67 -5.60 -10.25
C ASN A 33 0.21 -5.61 -9.00
N PHE A 34 0.25 -6.76 -8.32
CA PHE A 34 1.07 -6.93 -7.12
C PHE A 34 2.55 -6.92 -7.45
N THR A 35 3.31 -6.15 -6.68
CA THR A 35 4.76 -6.21 -6.65
C THR A 35 5.23 -6.22 -5.20
N TYR A 36 6.43 -6.70 -4.96
CA TYR A 36 6.97 -6.73 -3.61
C TYR A 36 8.43 -6.32 -3.57
N ARG A 37 8.87 -5.92 -2.41
CA ARG A 37 10.29 -5.74 -2.09
C ARG A 37 10.64 -6.60 -0.91
N CYS A 38 11.75 -7.28 -1.00
CA CYS A 38 12.32 -8.03 0.10
C CYS A 38 13.84 -7.93 -0.03
N ALA A 39 14.34 -6.70 0.15
CA ALA A 39 15.76 -6.45 0.07
C ALA A 39 16.47 -7.17 1.22
N GLU A 40 17.51 -7.91 0.90
CA GLU A 40 18.43 -8.40 1.91
C GLU A 40 19.07 -7.18 2.58
N PRO A 41 18.93 -7.02 3.90
CA PRO A 41 19.48 -5.83 4.52
C PRO A 41 20.99 -5.86 4.46
N VAL A 42 21.56 -4.90 3.76
CA VAL A 42 22.94 -4.52 3.96
C VAL A 42 22.93 -3.57 5.15
N GLY A 43 22.93 -4.14 6.36
CA GLY A 43 22.71 -3.38 7.58
C GLY A 43 21.26 -3.39 8.04
N GLU A 44 20.90 -2.49 8.94
CA GLU A 44 19.53 -2.36 9.43
C GLU A 44 18.67 -1.71 8.35
N TYR A 45 17.55 -2.35 7.99
CA TYR A 45 16.61 -1.71 7.09
C TYR A 45 15.84 -0.62 7.83
N ARG A 46 15.42 0.37 7.06
CA ARG A 46 14.80 1.58 7.61
C ARG A 46 13.28 1.48 7.54
N SER A 47 12.64 2.21 8.46
CA SER A 47 11.19 2.38 8.41
C SER A 47 10.75 3.02 7.10
N SER A 48 9.56 2.63 6.65
CA SER A 48 8.94 3.24 5.47
C SER A 48 8.70 4.73 5.71
N ARG A 49 8.84 5.50 4.66
CA ARG A 49 8.67 6.95 4.72
C ARG A 49 8.25 7.49 3.35
N PRO A 50 7.55 8.62 3.30
CA PRO A 50 7.35 9.31 2.04
C PRO A 50 8.70 9.81 1.56
N SER A 51 9.03 9.53 0.31
CA SER A 51 10.23 10.06 -0.30
C SER A 51 10.03 11.52 -0.69
N ARG A 52 10.95 12.37 -0.25
CA ARG A 52 11.07 13.73 -0.75
C ARG A 52 12.00 13.80 -1.96
N LEU A 53 12.65 12.73 -2.29
CA LEU A 53 13.25 12.61 -3.60
C LEU A 53 12.10 12.62 -4.59
N VAL A 54 11.60 13.80 -4.75
CA VAL A 54 10.95 14.16 -5.94
C VAL A 54 11.85 13.60 -7.02
N SER A 55 11.41 12.55 -7.68
CA SER A 55 12.03 12.18 -8.92
C SER A 55 12.18 13.48 -9.72
N GLU A 56 13.13 13.56 -10.58
CA GLU A 56 13.35 14.71 -11.47
C GLU A 56 12.05 15.24 -12.08
N GLU A 57 10.97 14.48 -11.98
CA GLU A 57 9.65 14.78 -12.51
C GLU A 57 8.62 15.22 -11.47
N GLY A 58 9.01 15.39 -10.22
CA GLY A 58 8.12 15.91 -9.20
C GLY A 58 7.20 14.88 -8.55
N GLN A 59 7.45 13.59 -8.71
CA GLN A 59 6.64 12.54 -8.13
C GLN A 59 7.26 12.02 -6.85
N GLY A 60 6.60 12.28 -5.72
CA GLY A 60 6.93 11.63 -4.48
C GLY A 60 6.42 10.19 -4.47
N PHE A 61 7.10 9.33 -3.77
CA PHE A 61 6.66 7.95 -3.56
C PHE A 61 7.03 7.51 -2.16
N VAL A 62 6.42 6.44 -1.70
CA VAL A 62 6.77 5.86 -0.40
C VAL A 62 7.97 4.95 -0.59
N GLU A 63 9.02 5.21 0.18
CA GLU A 63 10.20 4.35 0.24
C GLU A 63 10.00 3.30 1.32
N TYR A 64 10.23 2.04 0.96
CA TYR A 64 10.22 0.93 1.90
C TYR A 64 11.17 -0.17 1.42
N GLU A 65 11.69 -0.95 2.33
CA GLU A 65 12.70 -1.97 2.01
C GLU A 65 12.10 -3.38 1.94
N VAL A 66 11.08 -3.63 2.75
CA VAL A 66 10.38 -4.93 2.77
C VAL A 66 8.88 -4.67 2.76
N GLY A 67 8.18 -5.29 1.87
CA GLY A 67 6.73 -5.15 1.82
C GLY A 67 6.10 -5.54 0.50
N LEU A 68 4.83 -5.25 0.39
CA LEU A 68 3.99 -5.58 -0.75
C LEU A 68 3.26 -4.32 -1.20
N GLN A 69 3.13 -4.16 -2.51
CA GLN A 69 2.31 -3.08 -3.05
C GLN A 69 1.42 -3.59 -4.17
N CYS A 70 0.32 -2.92 -4.36
CA CYS A 70 -0.62 -3.24 -5.43
C CYS A 70 -1.36 -1.99 -5.87
N ARG A 71 -1.89 -2.04 -7.08
CA ARG A 71 -2.81 -1.03 -7.57
C ARG A 71 -4.21 -1.34 -7.04
N VAL A 72 -4.95 -0.33 -6.67
CA VAL A 72 -6.31 -0.49 -6.17
C VAL A 72 -7.28 0.39 -6.92
N ASN A 73 -8.57 0.05 -6.83
CA ASN A 73 -9.62 0.85 -7.43
C ASN A 73 -9.74 2.17 -6.69
N GLY A 74 -9.48 3.25 -7.40
CA GLY A 74 -9.59 4.58 -6.84
C GLY A 74 -10.62 5.41 -7.57
N LYS A 75 -10.46 6.70 -7.44
CA LYS A 75 -11.23 7.67 -8.18
C LYS A 75 -11.00 7.48 -9.69
N PRO A 76 -12.03 7.53 -10.54
CA PRO A 76 -11.84 7.44 -12.00
C PRO A 76 -10.80 8.44 -12.50
N GLY A 77 -9.87 7.93 -13.32
CA GLY A 77 -8.77 8.72 -13.85
C GLY A 77 -7.58 8.88 -12.91
N HIS A 78 -7.65 8.35 -11.69
CA HIS A 78 -6.56 8.38 -10.71
C HIS A 78 -6.16 6.96 -10.31
N ALA A 79 -4.88 6.70 -10.35
CA ALA A 79 -4.34 5.42 -9.91
C ALA A 79 -3.94 5.53 -8.44
N TRP A 80 -4.50 4.68 -7.60
CA TRP A 80 -4.11 4.56 -6.20
C TRP A 80 -3.25 3.33 -6.01
N THR A 81 -2.28 3.44 -5.15
CA THR A 81 -1.38 2.34 -4.79
C THR A 81 -1.46 2.09 -3.30
N LEU A 82 -1.76 0.85 -2.94
CA LEU A 82 -1.66 0.39 -1.57
C LEU A 82 -0.25 -0.15 -1.34
N ILE A 83 0.37 0.26 -0.26
CA ILE A 83 1.68 -0.24 0.16
C ILE A 83 1.56 -0.76 1.58
N ILE A 84 1.95 -2.00 1.79
CA ILE A 84 2.05 -2.60 3.10
C ILE A 84 3.53 -2.82 3.38
N ALA A 85 4.11 -1.94 4.17
CA ALA A 85 5.53 -1.99 4.50
C ALA A 85 5.74 -2.77 5.80
N TYR A 86 6.66 -3.72 5.79
CA TYR A 86 7.10 -4.40 7.00
C TYR A 86 8.16 -3.54 7.67
N GLU A 87 7.95 -3.20 8.92
CA GLU A 87 8.81 -2.28 9.66
C GLU A 87 9.84 -3.02 10.52
N PRO A 88 10.99 -2.39 10.85
CA PRO A 88 12.00 -3.01 11.70
C PRO A 88 11.51 -3.43 13.09
N THR A 89 10.41 -2.84 13.55
CA THR A 89 9.80 -3.12 14.85
C THR A 89 8.80 -4.28 14.83
N ASP A 90 8.77 -5.05 13.73
CA ASP A 90 7.88 -6.20 13.56
C ASP A 90 6.39 -5.84 13.55
N VAL A 91 6.08 -4.71 12.95
CA VAL A 91 4.72 -4.26 12.68
C VAL A 91 4.64 -3.81 11.22
N TYR A 92 3.46 -3.44 10.77
CA TYR A 92 3.29 -2.90 9.41
C TYR A 92 2.94 -1.43 9.44
N THR A 93 3.29 -0.76 8.35
CA THR A 93 2.72 0.55 8.01
C THR A 93 1.94 0.37 6.73
N VAL A 94 0.68 0.81 6.74
CA VAL A 94 -0.20 0.76 5.58
C VAL A 94 -0.27 2.15 4.99
N TRP A 95 0.17 2.26 3.75
CA TRP A 95 0.13 3.50 2.98
C TRP A 95 -0.85 3.35 1.84
N LEU A 96 -1.69 4.35 1.65
CA LEU A 96 -2.48 4.50 0.45
C LEU A 96 -2.08 5.81 -0.22
N VAL A 97 -1.62 5.72 -1.46
CA VAL A 97 -0.99 6.82 -2.16
C VAL A 97 -1.66 7.03 -3.50
N GLU A 98 -1.94 8.26 -3.85
CA GLU A 98 -2.39 8.62 -5.19
C GLU A 98 -1.19 8.99 -6.04
N ALA A 99 -0.98 8.25 -7.13
CA ALA A 99 0.03 8.59 -8.11
C ALA A 99 -0.51 9.67 -9.04
N HIS A 100 0.21 10.77 -9.18
CA HIS A 100 -0.18 11.80 -10.12
C HIS A 100 0.11 11.38 -11.56
N LYS A 101 -0.86 11.59 -12.42
CA LYS A 101 -0.63 11.56 -13.86
C LYS A 101 0.02 12.88 -14.27
N GLN A 102 1.06 12.78 -15.09
CA GLN A 102 1.61 13.92 -15.81
C GLN A 102 2.21 15.04 -14.95
N ARG A 103 3.43 14.86 -14.47
CA ARG A 103 4.31 15.97 -14.02
C ARG A 103 3.74 16.92 -12.97
N GLN A 104 2.70 16.52 -12.25
CA GLN A 104 2.28 17.29 -11.09
C GLN A 104 3.13 16.94 -9.89
N PRO A 105 3.47 17.90 -9.05
CA PRO A 105 4.37 17.64 -7.94
C PRO A 105 3.76 16.67 -6.92
N GLY A 106 4.48 15.61 -6.69
CA GLY A 106 4.26 14.72 -5.55
C GLY A 106 3.12 13.72 -5.69
N SER A 107 3.36 12.52 -5.16
CA SER A 107 2.27 11.61 -4.83
C SER A 107 1.57 12.14 -3.58
N MET A 108 0.26 12.14 -3.58
CA MET A 108 -0.49 12.49 -2.39
C MET A 108 -0.65 11.25 -1.53
N VAL A 109 -0.26 11.34 -0.27
CA VAL A 109 -0.57 10.30 0.70
C VAL A 109 -2.03 10.48 1.12
N LEU A 110 -2.85 9.49 0.80
CA LEU A 110 -4.28 9.51 1.12
C LEU A 110 -4.55 8.95 2.51
N ALA A 111 -3.77 7.97 2.92
CA ALA A 111 -3.87 7.37 4.25
C ALA A 111 -2.52 6.80 4.66
N CYS A 112 -2.23 6.85 5.95
CA CYS A 112 -1.07 6.24 6.55
C CYS A 112 -1.45 5.73 7.94
N HIS A 113 -1.30 4.43 8.15
CA HIS A 113 -1.54 3.81 9.46
C HIS A 113 -0.27 3.08 9.89
N ARG A 114 0.36 3.57 10.95
CA ARG A 114 1.56 2.99 11.52
C ARG A 114 1.24 2.02 12.64
N ASP A 115 2.22 1.21 13.00
CA ASP A 115 2.10 0.25 14.11
C ASP A 115 0.91 -0.68 13.96
N VAL A 116 0.70 -1.16 12.73
CA VAL A 116 -0.37 -2.11 12.42
C VAL A 116 0.10 -3.52 12.72
N TYR A 117 -0.63 -4.21 13.58
CA TYR A 117 -0.32 -5.59 13.95
C TYR A 117 -0.91 -6.58 12.95
N CYS A 118 -0.34 -7.77 12.93
CA CYS A 118 -0.73 -8.81 11.97
C CYS A 118 -2.20 -9.21 12.06
N ASP A 119 -2.78 -9.20 13.24
CA ASP A 119 -4.18 -9.58 13.48
C ASP A 119 -5.18 -8.48 13.11
N THR A 120 -4.72 -7.26 12.89
CA THR A 120 -5.57 -6.13 12.51
C THR A 120 -5.33 -5.65 11.06
N LEU A 121 -4.39 -6.25 10.36
CA LEU A 121 -3.96 -5.77 9.04
C LEU A 121 -5.12 -5.71 8.04
N GLN A 122 -5.93 -6.75 7.96
CA GLN A 122 -7.07 -6.79 7.03
C GLN A 122 -8.04 -5.63 7.29
N GLY A 123 -8.44 -5.43 8.53
CA GLY A 123 -9.37 -4.37 8.89
C GLY A 123 -8.81 -2.98 8.63
N VAL A 124 -7.52 -2.78 8.88
CA VAL A 124 -6.85 -1.49 8.62
C VAL A 124 -6.81 -1.18 7.13
N ILE A 125 -6.50 -2.16 6.29
CA ILE A 125 -6.50 -1.97 4.82
C ILE A 125 -7.89 -1.54 4.35
N GLU A 126 -8.92 -2.25 4.76
CA GLU A 126 -10.29 -1.95 4.35
C GLU A 126 -10.75 -0.58 4.85
N ALA A 127 -10.44 -0.26 6.10
CA ALA A 127 -10.79 1.05 6.68
C ALA A 127 -10.04 2.20 6.00
N ALA A 128 -8.77 2.02 5.71
CA ALA A 128 -7.97 3.04 5.01
C ALA A 128 -8.53 3.32 3.61
N TYR A 129 -8.91 2.28 2.91
CA TYR A 129 -9.52 2.40 1.59
C TYR A 129 -10.86 3.11 1.65
N ASP A 130 -11.74 2.71 2.56
CA ASP A 130 -13.07 3.32 2.71
C ASP A 130 -12.97 4.80 3.07
N GLU A 131 -12.05 5.14 3.97
CA GLU A 131 -11.79 6.53 4.34
C GLU A 131 -11.30 7.34 3.15
N ALA A 132 -10.37 6.79 2.37
CA ALA A 132 -9.84 7.47 1.20
C ALA A 132 -10.92 7.70 0.13
N ILE A 133 -11.76 6.70 -0.12
CA ILE A 133 -12.89 6.84 -1.04
C ILE A 133 -13.81 7.96 -0.57
N ARG A 134 -14.12 8.02 0.71
CA ARG A 134 -15.04 9.01 1.26
C ARG A 134 -14.45 10.43 1.22
N THR A 135 -13.16 10.58 1.55
CA THR A 135 -12.56 11.90 1.73
C THR A 135 -11.90 12.46 0.47
N HIS A 136 -11.43 11.59 -0.41
CA HIS A 136 -10.67 12.00 -1.60
C HIS A 136 -11.40 11.77 -2.92
N ASN A 137 -12.62 11.29 -2.87
CA ASN A 137 -13.42 11.02 -4.05
C ASN A 137 -14.18 12.28 -4.50
N HIS A 138 -13.44 13.35 -4.75
CA HIS A 138 -14.01 14.63 -5.15
C HIS A 138 -14.73 14.51 -6.50
N GLY A 139 -15.94 15.06 -6.58
CA GLY A 139 -16.75 15.03 -7.77
C GLY A 139 -17.68 13.83 -7.87
N PHE A 140 -17.64 12.90 -6.92
CA PHE A 140 -18.61 11.83 -6.81
C PHE A 140 -19.55 12.10 -5.65
N ILE A 141 -20.83 12.06 -5.96
CA ILE A 141 -21.85 12.12 -4.93
C ILE A 141 -22.28 10.68 -4.67
N PRO A 142 -22.00 10.12 -3.48
CA PRO A 142 -22.45 8.77 -3.17
C PRO A 142 -23.97 8.71 -3.24
N LEU A 143 -24.44 7.71 -3.89
CA LEU A 143 -25.88 7.46 -3.92
C LEU A 143 -26.36 6.92 -2.60
#